data_cd4674f65ce3e21006de6367dbe63102
#
_entry.id   cd4674f65ce3e21006de6367dbe63102
#
_cell.length_a   1.000
_cell.length_b   1.000
_cell.length_c   1.000
_cell.angle_alpha   90.00
_cell.angle_beta   90.00
_cell.angle_gamma   90.00
#
_symmetry.space_group_name_H-M   'P 1'
#
loop_
_entity.id
_entity.type
_entity.pdbx_description
1 polymer ?
#
loop_
_entity_poly.entity_id
_entity_poly.type
_entity_poly.pdbx_seq_one_letter_code
_entity_poly.pdbx_strand_id
1 'polypeptide(L)'
;MIYKTLDKNDYLKYHNTLIGKDFKFSKVAIGMWDFMKAWEDWPPRVLELNGNILSVCFMKISGQAKSKVLFISNIFTPASGRGKGSAREMLHRNILEAVEAGATSIRLDCNKSALGFYDKLGMTYWGTTISHSMFCDLPINDKGVECFKQTTNMSSLEILNSYPQELRNAKIKWIMKKVKKHKEFDFEHPSRYNEFMKCFFDDKNTITT
;
A
#
# COMPACT_ATOMS: atom_id res chain seq x y z
N MET A 1 1.62 7.94 -21.82
CA MET A 1 1.42 6.71 -21.05
C MET A 1 -0.07 6.44 -20.92
N ILE A 2 -0.48 5.21 -21.16
CA ILE A 2 -1.87 4.74 -21.05
C ILE A 2 -1.98 3.96 -19.74
N TYR A 3 -2.98 4.29 -18.92
CA TYR A 3 -3.36 3.54 -17.73
C TYR A 3 -4.63 2.75 -18.06
N LYS A 4 -4.57 1.44 -17.92
CA LYS A 4 -5.67 0.53 -18.27
C LYS A 4 -5.67 -0.73 -17.41
N THR A 5 -6.76 -1.48 -17.48
CA THR A 5 -6.84 -2.84 -16.93
C THR A 5 -6.48 -3.88 -17.98
N LEU A 6 -6.02 -5.04 -17.54
CA LEU A 6 -5.94 -6.25 -18.37
C LEU A 6 -6.87 -7.33 -17.79
N ASP A 7 -7.55 -8.07 -18.66
CA ASP A 7 -8.19 -9.30 -18.23
C ASP A 7 -7.15 -10.38 -17.89
N LYS A 8 -7.61 -11.51 -17.34
CA LYS A 8 -6.73 -12.61 -16.93
C LYS A 8 -5.92 -13.15 -18.11
N ASN A 9 -6.54 -13.35 -19.26
CA ASN A 9 -5.90 -13.99 -20.42
C ASN A 9 -4.80 -13.09 -21.00
N ASP A 10 -5.09 -11.80 -21.15
CA ASP A 10 -4.11 -10.83 -21.64
C ASP A 10 -2.98 -10.60 -20.64
N TYR A 11 -3.29 -10.62 -19.34
CA TYR A 11 -2.24 -10.57 -18.32
C TYR A 11 -1.34 -11.82 -18.37
N LEU A 12 -1.88 -13.01 -18.56
CA LEU A 12 -1.10 -14.25 -18.69
C LEU A 12 -0.19 -14.24 -19.93
N LYS A 13 -0.68 -13.71 -21.06
CA LYS A 13 0.19 -13.49 -22.24
C LYS A 13 1.38 -12.61 -21.89
N TYR A 14 1.14 -11.47 -21.21
CA TYR A 14 2.21 -10.59 -20.74
C TYR A 14 3.14 -11.28 -19.76
N HIS A 15 2.61 -12.01 -18.76
CA HIS A 15 3.40 -12.76 -17.79
C HIS A 15 4.42 -13.69 -18.47
N ASN A 16 4.02 -14.35 -19.54
CA ASN A 16 4.88 -15.28 -20.28
C ASN A 16 6.05 -14.60 -21.01
N THR A 17 6.02 -13.28 -21.15
CA THR A 17 7.15 -12.48 -21.69
C THR A 17 8.17 -12.09 -20.63
N LEU A 18 7.84 -12.25 -19.35
CA LEU A 18 8.69 -11.86 -18.24
C LEU A 18 9.77 -12.92 -17.95
N ILE A 19 10.90 -12.47 -17.42
CA ILE A 19 12.02 -13.33 -17.07
C ILE A 19 12.49 -13.06 -15.62
N GLY A 20 13.20 -14.03 -15.06
CA GLY A 20 13.93 -13.89 -13.81
C GLY A 20 13.05 -13.45 -12.63
N LYS A 21 13.46 -12.39 -11.98
CA LYS A 21 12.78 -11.84 -10.79
C LYS A 21 11.39 -11.31 -11.12
N ASP A 22 11.23 -10.69 -12.29
CA ASP A 22 9.94 -10.13 -12.72
C ASP A 22 8.91 -11.23 -12.95
N PHE A 23 9.31 -12.36 -13.56
CA PHE A 23 8.48 -13.56 -13.71
C PHE A 23 8.04 -14.11 -12.34
N LYS A 24 8.96 -14.22 -11.38
CA LYS A 24 8.65 -14.72 -10.03
C LYS A 24 7.65 -13.84 -9.31
N PHE A 25 7.80 -12.52 -9.37
CA PHE A 25 6.86 -11.57 -8.77
C PHE A 25 5.46 -11.67 -9.40
N SER A 26 5.40 -11.72 -10.72
CA SER A 26 4.14 -11.86 -11.45
C SER A 26 3.44 -13.18 -11.11
N LYS A 27 4.20 -14.29 -11.03
CA LYS A 27 3.65 -15.61 -10.66
C LYS A 27 3.01 -15.61 -9.26
N VAL A 28 3.65 -14.96 -8.29
CA VAL A 28 3.10 -14.82 -6.93
C VAL A 28 1.79 -14.01 -6.96
N ALA A 29 1.76 -12.91 -7.70
CA ALA A 29 0.57 -12.08 -7.83
C ALA A 29 -0.59 -12.85 -8.51
N ILE A 30 -0.31 -13.62 -9.58
CA ILE A 30 -1.30 -14.48 -10.24
C ILE A 30 -1.88 -15.49 -9.25
N GLY A 31 -1.03 -16.24 -8.52
CA GLY A 31 -1.50 -17.24 -7.55
C GLY A 31 -2.38 -16.63 -6.45
N MET A 32 -2.05 -15.42 -5.99
CA MET A 32 -2.85 -14.72 -5.00
C MET A 32 -4.20 -14.25 -5.58
N TRP A 33 -4.23 -13.78 -6.82
CA TRP A 33 -5.45 -13.35 -7.51
C TRP A 33 -6.38 -14.53 -7.85
N ASP A 34 -5.81 -15.67 -8.23
CA ASP A 34 -6.56 -16.92 -8.43
C ASP A 34 -7.17 -17.40 -7.10
N PHE A 35 -6.39 -17.43 -6.03
CA PHE A 35 -6.88 -17.82 -4.70
C PHE A 35 -8.03 -16.93 -4.22
N MET A 36 -7.95 -15.63 -4.44
CA MET A 36 -8.97 -14.65 -4.05
C MET A 36 -10.14 -14.59 -5.05
N LYS A 37 -10.09 -15.28 -6.20
CA LYS A 37 -11.04 -15.14 -7.31
C LYS A 37 -11.26 -13.68 -7.74
N ALA A 38 -10.20 -12.91 -7.78
CA ALA A 38 -10.26 -11.44 -7.87
C ALA A 38 -10.15 -10.88 -9.29
N TRP A 39 -10.03 -11.72 -10.32
CA TRP A 39 -9.76 -11.27 -11.69
C TRP A 39 -10.88 -10.44 -12.31
N GLU A 40 -12.13 -10.79 -12.05
CA GLU A 40 -13.30 -10.10 -12.61
C GLU A 40 -13.55 -8.79 -11.89
N ASP A 41 -13.55 -8.81 -10.56
CA ASP A 41 -13.82 -7.64 -9.74
C ASP A 41 -12.66 -6.63 -9.73
N TRP A 42 -11.42 -7.14 -9.78
CA TRP A 42 -10.20 -6.36 -9.59
C TRP A 42 -9.12 -6.72 -10.64
N PRO A 43 -9.39 -6.52 -11.94
CA PRO A 43 -8.38 -6.79 -12.98
C PRO A 43 -7.12 -5.95 -12.71
N PRO A 44 -5.91 -6.50 -12.96
CA PRO A 44 -4.66 -5.78 -12.73
C PRO A 44 -4.59 -4.50 -13.57
N ARG A 45 -4.03 -3.45 -12.98
CA ARG A 45 -3.77 -2.17 -13.64
C ARG A 45 -2.38 -2.19 -14.26
N VAL A 46 -2.27 -1.65 -15.45
CA VAL A 46 -0.99 -1.51 -16.15
C VAL A 46 -0.79 -0.09 -16.66
N LEU A 47 0.47 0.36 -16.61
CA LEU A 47 0.93 1.53 -17.35
C LEU A 47 1.62 1.04 -18.61
N GLU A 48 1.20 1.55 -19.76
CA GLU A 48 1.73 1.19 -21.06
C GLU A 48 2.24 2.42 -21.81
N LEU A 49 3.32 2.24 -22.55
CA LEU A 49 3.83 3.22 -23.48
C LEU A 49 4.28 2.51 -24.76
N ASN A 50 3.70 2.87 -25.91
CA ASN A 50 4.02 2.29 -27.21
C ASN A 50 3.99 0.75 -27.24
N GLY A 51 2.94 0.16 -26.63
CA GLY A 51 2.77 -1.29 -26.54
C GLY A 51 3.60 -1.98 -25.45
N ASN A 52 4.48 -1.26 -24.76
CA ASN A 52 5.32 -1.83 -23.70
C ASN A 52 4.74 -1.54 -22.30
N ILE A 53 4.54 -2.56 -21.50
CA ILE A 53 4.10 -2.40 -20.10
C ILE A 53 5.28 -1.91 -19.25
N LEU A 54 5.11 -0.75 -18.65
CA LEU A 54 6.11 -0.07 -17.83
C LEU A 54 5.95 -0.34 -16.33
N SER A 55 4.73 -0.61 -15.88
CA SER A 55 4.43 -0.95 -14.49
C SER A 55 3.13 -1.72 -14.41
N VAL A 56 3.01 -2.57 -13.40
CA VAL A 56 1.83 -3.39 -13.11
C VAL A 56 1.45 -3.25 -11.67
N CYS A 57 0.16 -3.18 -11.38
CA CYS A 57 -0.37 -3.19 -10.02
C CYS A 57 -1.57 -4.13 -9.89
N PHE A 58 -1.51 -4.98 -8.89
CA PHE A 58 -2.63 -5.76 -8.38
C PHE A 58 -3.18 -5.03 -7.16
N MET A 59 -4.38 -4.50 -7.27
CA MET A 59 -5.01 -3.73 -6.22
C MET A 59 -6.50 -4.06 -6.10
N LYS A 60 -7.06 -3.76 -4.95
CA LYS A 60 -8.50 -3.80 -4.72
C LYS A 60 -8.94 -2.62 -3.86
N ILE A 61 -10.18 -2.18 -4.04
CA ILE A 61 -10.82 -1.20 -3.19
C ILE A 61 -11.88 -1.94 -2.38
N SER A 62 -11.80 -1.90 -1.06
CA SER A 62 -12.69 -2.65 -0.18
C SER A 62 -13.09 -1.81 1.02
N GLY A 63 -14.23 -2.13 1.63
CA GLY A 63 -14.76 -1.42 2.79
C GLY A 63 -16.16 -0.88 2.55
N GLN A 64 -16.75 -0.28 3.58
CA GLN A 64 -18.07 0.36 3.54
C GLN A 64 -17.97 1.81 3.08
N ALA A 65 -19.09 2.42 2.66
CA ALA A 65 -19.17 3.68 1.94
C ALA A 65 -18.29 4.84 2.46
N LYS A 66 -18.09 4.96 3.77
CA LYS A 66 -17.26 6.03 4.39
C LYS A 66 -15.86 5.56 4.84
N SER A 67 -15.48 4.31 4.55
CA SER A 67 -14.24 3.71 5.04
C SER A 67 -13.60 2.78 4.02
N LYS A 68 -13.76 3.09 2.74
CA LYS A 68 -13.09 2.31 1.69
C LYS A 68 -11.59 2.52 1.74
N VAL A 69 -10.88 1.43 1.51
CA VAL A 69 -9.42 1.36 1.53
C VAL A 69 -8.94 0.87 0.19
N LEU A 70 -7.99 1.58 -0.40
CA LEU A 70 -7.18 1.08 -1.50
C LEU A 70 -6.16 0.10 -0.94
N PHE A 71 -6.31 -1.17 -1.25
CA PHE A 71 -5.34 -2.19 -0.89
C PHE A 71 -4.45 -2.53 -2.08
N ILE A 72 -3.15 -2.25 -1.97
CA ILE A 72 -2.13 -2.65 -2.94
C ILE A 72 -1.57 -4.01 -2.52
N SER A 73 -1.86 -5.02 -3.32
CA SER A 73 -1.36 -6.38 -3.08
C SER A 73 0.03 -6.58 -3.68
N ASN A 74 0.21 -6.11 -4.92
CA ASN A 74 1.48 -6.22 -5.62
C ASN A 74 1.63 -5.04 -6.59
N ILE A 75 2.78 -4.38 -6.57
CA ILE A 75 3.17 -3.40 -7.57
C ILE A 75 4.61 -3.68 -8.00
N PHE A 76 4.86 -3.76 -9.30
CA PHE A 76 6.20 -3.92 -9.80
C PHE A 76 6.41 -3.21 -11.13
N THR A 77 7.65 -2.83 -11.36
CA THR A 77 8.13 -2.23 -12.60
C THR A 77 9.14 -3.18 -13.22
N PRO A 78 8.89 -3.71 -14.42
CA PRO A 78 9.84 -4.54 -15.15
C PRO A 78 11.18 -3.83 -15.32
N ALA A 79 12.26 -4.61 -15.46
CA ALA A 79 13.61 -4.06 -15.54
C ALA A 79 13.76 -2.94 -16.60
N SER A 80 13.09 -3.09 -17.74
CA SER A 80 13.05 -2.10 -18.85
C SER A 80 12.39 -0.75 -18.48
N GLY A 81 11.51 -0.74 -17.46
CA GLY A 81 10.76 0.44 -17.01
C GLY A 81 11.32 1.12 -15.76
N ARG A 82 12.36 0.53 -15.11
CA ARG A 82 12.90 1.06 -13.85
C ARG A 82 13.63 2.38 -14.04
N GLY A 83 13.66 3.18 -12.98
CA GLY A 83 14.34 4.49 -12.97
C GLY A 83 13.61 5.61 -13.71
N LYS A 84 12.47 5.32 -14.37
CA LYS A 84 11.72 6.27 -15.22
C LYS A 84 10.46 6.83 -14.53
N GLY A 85 10.30 6.64 -13.23
CA GLY A 85 9.12 7.11 -12.49
C GLY A 85 7.84 6.29 -12.68
N SER A 86 7.86 5.19 -13.44
CA SER A 86 6.66 4.42 -13.80
C SER A 86 5.91 3.85 -12.58
N ALA A 87 6.61 3.39 -11.56
CA ALA A 87 5.98 2.91 -10.33
C ALA A 87 5.28 4.05 -9.55
N ARG A 88 5.87 5.24 -9.54
CA ARG A 88 5.26 6.43 -8.91
C ARG A 88 4.00 6.84 -9.67
N GLU A 89 4.06 6.89 -10.99
CA GLU A 89 2.91 7.22 -11.84
C GLU A 89 1.79 6.17 -11.68
N MET A 90 2.14 4.89 -11.66
CA MET A 90 1.18 3.82 -11.38
C MET A 90 0.46 4.03 -10.04
N LEU A 91 1.21 4.29 -8.99
CA LEU A 91 0.65 4.52 -7.66
C LEU A 91 -0.23 5.78 -7.63
N HIS A 92 0.20 6.84 -8.32
CA HIS A 92 -0.59 8.06 -8.46
C HIS A 92 -1.95 7.78 -9.11
N ARG A 93 -1.99 7.07 -10.24
CA ARG A 93 -3.24 6.70 -10.93
C ARG A 93 -4.13 5.82 -10.09
N ASN A 94 -3.54 4.82 -9.40
CA ASN A 94 -4.28 3.95 -8.49
C ASN A 94 -4.96 4.72 -7.35
N ILE A 95 -4.28 5.73 -6.81
CA ILE A 95 -4.85 6.57 -5.75
C ILE A 95 -6.01 7.40 -6.29
N LEU A 96 -5.86 8.04 -7.45
CA LEU A 96 -6.94 8.83 -8.06
C LEU A 96 -8.17 7.95 -8.33
N GLU A 97 -7.99 6.80 -8.98
CA GLU A 97 -9.08 5.83 -9.21
C GLU A 97 -9.76 5.42 -7.89
N ALA A 98 -8.98 5.16 -6.85
CA ALA A 98 -9.51 4.75 -5.57
C ALA A 98 -10.29 5.88 -4.86
N VAL A 99 -9.82 7.12 -4.95
CA VAL A 99 -10.52 8.30 -4.39
C VAL A 99 -11.83 8.54 -5.12
N GLU A 100 -11.87 8.43 -6.44
CA GLU A 100 -13.12 8.47 -7.22
C GLU A 100 -14.10 7.38 -6.78
N ALA A 101 -13.61 6.19 -6.44
CA ALA A 101 -14.41 5.11 -5.90
C ALA A 101 -14.78 5.29 -4.40
N GLY A 102 -14.37 6.39 -3.77
CA GLY A 102 -14.66 6.75 -2.39
C GLY A 102 -13.69 6.17 -1.35
N ALA A 103 -12.49 5.76 -1.75
CA ALA A 103 -11.46 5.37 -0.81
C ALA A 103 -10.84 6.60 -0.12
N THR A 104 -10.61 6.47 1.19
CA THR A 104 -10.04 7.53 2.04
C THR A 104 -8.65 7.19 2.57
N SER A 105 -8.20 5.96 2.36
CA SER A 105 -6.87 5.51 2.77
C SER A 105 -6.30 4.47 1.82
N ILE A 106 -4.98 4.37 1.81
CA ILE A 106 -4.23 3.31 1.14
C ILE A 106 -3.63 2.37 2.18
N ARG A 107 -3.59 1.10 1.84
CA ARG A 107 -2.94 0.06 2.64
C ARG A 107 -2.09 -0.83 1.76
N LEU A 108 -0.88 -1.10 2.21
CA LEU A 108 0.01 -2.07 1.57
C LEU A 108 0.98 -2.69 2.58
N ASP A 109 1.46 -3.87 2.25
CA ASP A 109 2.58 -4.53 2.92
C ASP A 109 3.75 -4.59 1.93
N CYS A 110 4.85 -3.89 2.20
CA CYS A 110 6.01 -3.89 1.31
C CYS A 110 7.17 -4.72 1.85
N ASN A 111 8.00 -5.22 0.93
CA ASN A 111 9.26 -5.85 1.30
C ASN A 111 10.28 -4.81 1.77
N LYS A 112 11.23 -5.20 2.64
CA LYS A 112 12.33 -4.35 3.10
C LYS A 112 13.08 -3.68 1.92
N SER A 113 13.27 -4.40 0.81
CA SER A 113 13.94 -3.85 -0.38
C SER A 113 13.15 -2.75 -1.11
N ALA A 114 11.86 -2.62 -0.87
CA ALA A 114 11.01 -1.59 -1.47
C ALA A 114 10.84 -0.36 -0.56
N LEU A 115 11.33 -0.43 0.67
CA LEU A 115 11.18 0.59 1.70
C LEU A 115 11.64 1.96 1.21
N GLY A 116 12.86 2.06 0.66
CA GLY A 116 13.39 3.32 0.18
C GLY A 116 12.63 3.95 -0.99
N PHE A 117 11.83 3.16 -1.74
CA PHE A 117 10.92 3.71 -2.75
C PHE A 117 9.76 4.46 -2.07
N TYR A 118 9.15 3.86 -1.07
CA TYR A 118 8.02 4.46 -0.38
C TYR A 118 8.43 5.64 0.51
N ASP A 119 9.59 5.58 1.16
CA ASP A 119 10.17 6.71 1.90
C ASP A 119 10.33 7.95 1.03
N LYS A 120 10.88 7.79 -0.17
CA LYS A 120 11.04 8.89 -1.13
C LYS A 120 9.71 9.51 -1.58
N LEU A 121 8.61 8.76 -1.48
CA LEU A 121 7.27 9.27 -1.73
C LEU A 121 6.67 9.99 -0.51
N GLY A 122 7.27 9.84 0.68
CA GLY A 122 6.73 10.36 1.93
C GLY A 122 5.74 9.43 2.63
N MET A 123 5.68 8.15 2.24
CA MET A 123 4.88 7.14 2.95
C MET A 123 5.52 6.79 4.28
N THR A 124 4.67 6.53 5.26
CA THR A 124 5.08 6.14 6.62
C THR A 124 4.74 4.70 6.91
N TYR A 125 5.58 4.05 7.70
CA TYR A 125 5.40 2.67 8.14
C TYR A 125 4.89 2.62 9.56
N TRP A 126 3.92 1.72 9.79
CA TRP A 126 3.31 1.50 11.09
C TRP A 126 3.88 0.29 11.83
N GLY A 127 4.82 -0.40 11.24
CA GLY A 127 5.48 -1.57 11.81
C GLY A 127 5.55 -2.75 10.86
N THR A 128 6.08 -3.85 11.35
CA THR A 128 6.31 -5.09 10.60
C THR A 128 5.15 -6.06 10.79
N THR A 129 4.74 -6.74 9.74
CA THR A 129 3.72 -7.81 9.81
C THR A 129 4.35 -9.14 10.23
N ILE A 130 3.49 -10.14 10.53
CA ILE A 130 3.93 -11.52 10.84
C ILE A 130 4.79 -12.12 9.73
N SER A 131 4.57 -11.70 8.48
CA SER A 131 5.33 -12.12 7.31
C SER A 131 6.61 -11.32 7.09
N HIS A 132 7.08 -10.56 8.08
CA HIS A 132 8.23 -9.66 7.99
C HIS A 132 8.11 -8.59 6.88
N SER A 133 6.87 -8.28 6.47
CA SER A 133 6.59 -7.18 5.54
C SER A 133 6.36 -5.88 6.30
N MET A 134 6.73 -4.76 5.71
CA MET A 134 6.52 -3.44 6.29
C MET A 134 5.10 -2.97 6.00
N PHE A 135 4.30 -2.77 7.06
CA PHE A 135 2.91 -2.31 6.94
C PHE A 135 2.86 -0.79 6.74
N CYS A 136 2.16 -0.37 5.72
CA CYS A 136 1.91 1.03 5.43
C CYS A 136 0.41 1.27 5.22
N ASP A 137 -0.12 2.29 5.86
CA ASP A 137 -1.52 2.70 5.77
C ASP A 137 -1.59 4.20 6.01
N LEU A 138 -1.97 4.96 5.00
CA LEU A 138 -2.02 6.42 5.06
C LEU A 138 -3.33 6.96 4.47
N PRO A 139 -3.77 8.17 4.88
CA PRO A 139 -4.82 8.91 4.20
C PRO A 139 -4.46 9.17 2.74
N ILE A 140 -5.47 9.13 1.86
CA ILE A 140 -5.33 9.53 0.45
C ILE A 140 -6.41 10.54 0.08
N ASN A 141 -6.12 11.33 -0.96
CA ASN A 141 -7.03 12.31 -1.51
C ASN A 141 -6.78 12.51 -3.02
N ASP A 142 -7.47 13.45 -3.62
CA ASP A 142 -7.42 13.80 -5.05
C ASP A 142 -6.06 14.32 -5.56
N LYS A 143 -5.12 14.55 -4.66
CA LYS A 143 -3.74 14.89 -5.03
C LYS A 143 -2.87 13.67 -5.41
N GLY A 144 -3.43 12.46 -5.34
CA GLY A 144 -2.70 11.23 -5.65
C GLY A 144 -1.49 11.03 -4.74
N VAL A 145 -0.30 10.68 -5.29
CA VAL A 145 0.91 10.47 -4.47
C VAL A 145 1.40 11.74 -3.74
N GLU A 146 1.01 12.92 -4.16
CA GLU A 146 1.40 14.16 -3.47
C GLU A 146 0.77 14.29 -2.08
N CYS A 147 -0.33 13.56 -1.82
CA CYS A 147 -0.93 13.50 -0.48
C CYS A 147 0.04 12.93 0.58
N PHE A 148 1.00 12.09 0.20
CA PHE A 148 1.99 11.55 1.14
C PHE A 148 2.95 12.61 1.65
N LYS A 149 3.27 13.61 0.85
CA LYS A 149 4.12 14.73 1.28
C LYS A 149 3.48 15.54 2.39
N GLN A 150 2.15 15.62 2.42
CA GLN A 150 1.41 16.31 3.46
C GLN A 150 1.54 15.62 4.81
N THR A 151 1.69 14.29 4.82
CA THR A 151 1.87 13.52 6.06
C THR A 151 3.32 13.49 6.55
N THR A 152 4.29 13.94 5.75
CA THR A 152 5.72 13.85 6.09
C THR A 152 6.07 14.69 7.33
N ASN A 153 5.41 15.83 7.51
CA ASN A 153 5.63 16.73 8.64
C ASN A 153 4.61 16.54 9.79
N MET A 154 3.68 15.60 9.67
CA MET A 154 2.70 15.31 10.70
C MET A 154 3.25 14.28 11.68
N SER A 155 2.97 14.45 12.96
CA SER A 155 3.18 13.42 13.96
C SER A 155 2.27 12.21 13.71
N SER A 156 2.60 11.06 14.28
CA SER A 156 1.77 9.86 14.19
C SER A 156 0.36 10.08 14.76
N LEU A 157 0.24 10.90 15.79
CA LEU A 157 -1.04 11.24 16.41
C LEU A 157 -1.89 12.13 15.48
N GLU A 158 -1.30 13.12 14.83
CA GLU A 158 -2.00 13.97 13.86
C GLU A 158 -2.49 13.15 12.67
N ILE A 159 -1.66 12.23 12.14
CA ILE A 159 -2.10 11.30 11.08
C ILE A 159 -3.25 10.43 11.57
N LEU A 160 -3.17 9.86 12.76
CA LEU A 160 -4.23 9.04 13.33
C LEU A 160 -5.52 9.86 13.49
N ASN A 161 -5.42 11.10 13.94
CA ASN A 161 -6.55 12.01 14.13
C ASN A 161 -7.17 12.49 12.80
N SER A 162 -6.44 12.39 11.68
CA SER A 162 -6.98 12.70 10.35
C SER A 162 -7.97 11.65 9.83
N TYR A 163 -8.01 10.45 10.44
CA TYR A 163 -8.98 9.42 10.08
C TYR A 163 -10.33 9.64 10.76
N PRO A 164 -11.45 9.25 10.11
CA PRO A 164 -12.75 9.18 10.77
C PRO A 164 -12.66 8.35 12.07
N GLN A 165 -13.41 8.73 13.10
CA GLN A 165 -13.31 8.15 14.45
C GLN A 165 -13.45 6.62 14.46
N GLU A 166 -14.35 6.06 13.65
CA GLU A 166 -14.57 4.62 13.55
C GLU A 166 -13.31 3.89 13.02
N LEU A 167 -12.69 4.43 11.98
CA LEU A 167 -11.44 3.89 11.42
C LEU A 167 -10.28 4.06 12.40
N ARG A 168 -10.20 5.17 13.08
CA ARG A 168 -9.19 5.44 14.11
C ARG A 168 -9.26 4.40 15.21
N ASN A 169 -10.44 4.15 15.77
CA ASN A 169 -10.62 3.15 16.81
C ASN A 169 -10.26 1.72 16.34
N ALA A 170 -10.63 1.37 15.11
CA ALA A 170 -10.25 0.09 14.51
C ALA A 170 -8.74 -0.03 14.35
N LYS A 171 -8.05 1.02 13.90
CA LYS A 171 -6.58 1.07 13.80
C LYS A 171 -5.90 0.92 15.15
N ILE A 172 -6.35 1.64 16.15
CA ILE A 172 -5.81 1.54 17.52
C ILE A 172 -5.92 0.10 18.01
N LYS A 173 -7.11 -0.51 17.93
CA LYS A 173 -7.32 -1.91 18.33
C LYS A 173 -6.40 -2.87 17.56
N TRP A 174 -6.24 -2.65 16.26
CA TRP A 174 -5.38 -3.48 15.43
C TRP A 174 -3.90 -3.35 15.80
N ILE A 175 -3.41 -2.13 16.02
CA ILE A 175 -2.02 -1.86 16.43
C ILE A 175 -1.77 -2.49 17.79
N MET A 176 -2.65 -2.28 18.76
CA MET A 176 -2.54 -2.88 20.11
C MET A 176 -2.52 -4.40 20.06
N LYS A 177 -3.34 -5.01 19.18
CA LYS A 177 -3.36 -6.47 18.99
C LYS A 177 -2.04 -6.99 18.40
N LYS A 178 -1.46 -6.27 17.45
CA LYS A 178 -0.18 -6.66 16.83
C LYS A 178 0.99 -6.47 17.79
N VAL A 179 1.03 -5.39 18.51
CA VAL A 179 2.09 -5.11 19.48
C VAL A 179 2.10 -6.14 20.62
N LYS A 180 0.94 -6.52 21.12
CA LYS A 180 0.86 -7.59 22.15
C LYS A 180 1.41 -8.93 21.68
N LYS A 181 1.25 -9.25 20.39
CA LYS A 181 1.73 -10.51 19.79
C LYS A 181 3.21 -10.52 19.48
N HIS A 182 3.84 -9.38 19.31
CA HIS A 182 5.17 -9.26 18.69
C HIS A 182 6.13 -8.40 19.52
N LYS A 183 6.35 -8.77 20.77
CA LYS A 183 7.34 -8.15 21.67
C LYS A 183 8.79 -8.19 21.16
N GLU A 184 9.06 -8.93 20.09
CA GLU A 184 10.40 -9.23 19.59
C GLU A 184 10.67 -8.62 18.20
N PHE A 185 9.90 -7.61 17.76
CA PHE A 185 10.22 -6.99 16.50
C PHE A 185 11.44 -6.09 16.60
N ASP A 186 12.42 -6.42 15.77
CA ASP A 186 13.56 -5.60 15.46
C ASP A 186 13.09 -4.33 14.72
N PHE A 187 12.92 -3.26 15.47
CA PHE A 187 12.51 -1.95 14.98
C PHE A 187 13.72 -1.19 14.43
N GLU A 188 14.43 -1.75 13.46
CA GLU A 188 15.55 -1.09 12.80
C GLU A 188 15.17 0.23 12.11
N HIS A 189 13.88 0.55 11.99
CA HIS A 189 13.43 1.82 11.48
C HIS A 189 12.77 2.66 12.57
N PRO A 190 13.39 3.79 12.94
CA PRO A 190 12.86 4.76 13.88
C PRO A 190 11.71 5.61 13.30
N SER A 191 11.01 5.08 12.29
CA SER A 191 9.87 5.77 11.72
C SER A 191 8.80 5.99 12.80
N ARG A 192 7.85 6.82 12.48
CA ARG A 192 6.67 7.24 13.27
C ARG A 192 6.00 6.15 14.12
N TYR A 193 6.32 4.86 13.90
CA TYR A 193 5.87 3.77 14.75
C TYR A 193 6.39 3.91 16.19
N ASN A 194 7.65 4.26 16.39
CA ASN A 194 8.22 4.45 17.72
C ASN A 194 7.61 5.67 18.41
N GLU A 195 7.37 6.76 17.68
CA GLU A 195 6.64 7.93 18.19
C GLU A 195 5.20 7.57 18.53
N PHE A 196 4.52 6.86 17.65
CA PHE A 196 3.17 6.38 17.85
C PHE A 196 3.07 5.47 19.07
N MET A 197 4.00 4.52 19.21
CA MET A 197 4.04 3.61 20.35
C MET A 197 4.36 4.32 21.66
N LYS A 198 5.26 5.29 21.66
CA LYS A 198 5.50 6.15 22.83
C LYS A 198 4.24 6.88 23.24
N CYS A 199 3.52 7.54 22.31
CA CYS A 199 2.26 8.20 22.62
C CYS A 199 1.22 7.27 23.26
N PHE A 200 1.17 5.99 22.88
CA PHE A 200 0.19 5.03 23.42
C PHE A 200 0.61 4.35 24.71
N PHE A 201 1.90 4.21 24.97
CA PHE A 201 2.40 3.46 26.14
C PHE A 201 2.95 4.36 27.24
N ASP A 202 3.41 5.57 26.90
CA ASP A 202 3.83 6.55 27.91
C ASP A 202 2.63 7.25 28.55
N ASP A 203 1.53 7.40 27.80
CA ASP A 203 0.23 7.86 28.31
C ASP A 203 -0.59 6.71 28.93
N LYS A 204 -0.02 5.99 29.87
CA LYS A 204 -0.79 5.01 30.68
C LYS A 204 -1.96 5.61 31.46
N ASN A 205 -2.14 6.94 31.41
CA ASN A 205 -3.16 7.66 32.16
C ASN A 205 -4.31 8.25 31.33
N THR A 206 -4.37 8.05 29.98
CA THR A 206 -5.36 8.80 29.19
C THR A 206 -6.33 7.91 28.39
N ILE A 207 -6.30 6.58 28.55
CA ILE A 207 -7.31 5.72 27.95
C ILE A 207 -8.05 4.96 29.06
N THR A 208 -8.66 5.69 29.95
CA THR A 208 -9.82 5.24 30.73
C THR A 208 -11.01 6.06 30.24
N THR A 209 -11.79 5.49 29.39
CA THR A 209 -13.25 5.53 29.14
C THR A 209 -13.54 5.18 27.70
#